data_eaca55849aa978898c9858f039ed3f54
#
_entry.id   eaca55849aa978898c9858f039ed3f54
#
_cell.length_a   1.000
_cell.length_b   1.000
_cell.length_c   1.000
_cell.angle_alpha   90.00
_cell.angle_beta   90.00
_cell.angle_gamma   90.00
#
_symmetry.space_group_name_H-M   'P 1'
#
loop_
_entity.id
_entity.type
_entity.pdbx_description
1 polymer ?
#
loop_
_entity_poly.entity_id
_entity_poly.type
_entity_poly.pdbx_seq_one_letter_code
_entity_poly.pdbx_strand_id
1 'polypeptide(L)'
;SEADAHTIHEIGIPSLVLMERAALQIVETMHKKNISTEKSLIVCGSGNNGGDGFAVARLLTEQGKHADVLFAGKEASLSEECRCQKQIVENMGISVFTEFPDEEYTVIIDAVFGVGLCREITGHYKDVIDWMNLQDAEKVAVDIPSGICAATGKILGTAFRADLTVCMACVKLGCELFPGKSYAGESIPVAIGIDPKYFSNRLDVCYTFDKNDLGKLLPSRMMNSHKGSYGKVLMITGSPGMAGAAFLSACAAYTVGAGLVQIYTASENRLALQELLPEAIISCYDSYDDSQLSHLLDWADVVCIGCGLGMGQISEKILKNVLKNVSCPCVIDADGLNLLSRNIELLNQCCAPVILTPHMKEMSRLTGWSIDTIC
;
A
#
# COMPACT_ATOMS: atom_id res chain seq x y z
N SER A 1 12.84 16.93 -0.89
CA SER A 1 11.63 16.86 -0.03
C SER A 1 11.75 17.80 1.16
N GLU A 2 10.66 18.02 1.91
CA GLU A 2 10.73 18.81 3.16
C GLU A 2 11.64 18.15 4.19
N ALA A 3 11.67 16.82 4.25
CA ALA A 3 12.55 16.06 5.12
C ALA A 3 14.03 16.27 4.79
N ASP A 4 14.38 16.33 3.48
CA ASP A 4 15.74 16.66 3.05
C ASP A 4 16.09 18.10 3.45
N ALA A 5 15.19 19.05 3.19
CA ALA A 5 15.40 20.46 3.54
C ALA A 5 15.62 20.64 5.05
N HIS A 6 14.82 20.01 5.90
CA HIS A 6 15.01 19.98 7.35
C HIS A 6 16.38 19.40 7.73
N THR A 7 16.75 18.24 7.14
CA THR A 7 18.02 17.58 7.44
C THR A 7 19.22 18.42 7.00
N ILE A 8 19.12 19.13 5.85
CA ILE A 8 20.21 19.95 5.32
C ILE A 8 20.31 21.29 6.09
N HIS A 9 19.20 21.99 6.30
CA HIS A 9 19.22 23.37 6.79
C HIS A 9 19.12 23.48 8.30
N GLU A 10 18.45 22.55 8.99
CA GLU A 10 18.28 22.60 10.44
C GLU A 10 19.24 21.68 11.18
N ILE A 11 19.44 20.43 10.66
CA ILE A 11 20.39 19.49 11.25
C ILE A 11 21.81 19.75 10.76
N GLY A 12 21.98 20.27 9.53
CA GLY A 12 23.28 20.67 8.96
C GLY A 12 24.03 19.55 8.25
N ILE A 13 23.36 18.47 7.84
CA ILE A 13 23.99 17.41 7.03
C ILE A 13 24.03 17.88 5.56
N PRO A 14 25.23 18.01 4.93
CA PRO A 14 25.31 18.44 3.54
C PRO A 14 24.55 17.53 2.58
N SER A 15 23.92 18.11 1.54
CA SER A 15 23.13 17.36 0.57
C SER A 15 23.93 16.28 -0.16
N LEU A 16 25.20 16.53 -0.50
CA LEU A 16 26.09 15.53 -1.09
C LEU A 16 26.34 14.31 -0.16
N VAL A 17 26.31 14.50 1.16
CA VAL A 17 26.41 13.37 2.10
C VAL A 17 25.15 12.52 2.09
N LEU A 18 23.98 13.14 1.97
CA LEU A 18 22.72 12.39 1.83
C LEU A 18 22.69 11.63 0.50
N MET A 19 23.13 12.26 -0.59
CA MET A 19 23.24 11.67 -1.93
C MET A 19 24.20 10.49 -1.94
N GLU A 20 25.36 10.61 -1.33
CA GLU A 20 26.34 9.51 -1.19
C GLU A 20 25.73 8.32 -0.43
N ARG A 21 25.04 8.60 0.69
CA ARG A 21 24.37 7.55 1.46
C ARG A 21 23.23 6.90 0.69
N ALA A 22 22.48 7.67 -0.12
CA ALA A 22 21.45 7.14 -0.99
C ALA A 22 22.05 6.15 -1.99
N ALA A 23 23.10 6.55 -2.70
CA ALA A 23 23.78 5.69 -3.69
C ALA A 23 24.36 4.42 -3.06
N LEU A 24 25.00 4.52 -1.89
CA LEU A 24 25.49 3.35 -1.14
C LEU A 24 24.37 2.38 -0.79
N GLN A 25 23.23 2.89 -0.32
CA GLN A 25 22.07 2.05 0.03
C GLN A 25 21.41 1.40 -1.19
N ILE A 26 21.42 2.06 -2.35
CA ILE A 26 20.92 1.46 -3.60
C ILE A 26 21.78 0.27 -3.97
N VAL A 27 23.10 0.45 -4.05
CA VAL A 27 24.06 -0.61 -4.40
C VAL A 27 23.98 -1.76 -3.41
N GLU A 28 23.97 -1.47 -2.10
CA GLU A 28 23.82 -2.48 -1.05
C GLU A 28 22.50 -3.27 -1.16
N THR A 29 21.41 -2.59 -1.46
CA THR A 29 20.09 -3.22 -1.61
C THR A 29 20.04 -4.13 -2.83
N MET A 30 20.60 -3.70 -3.96
CA MET A 30 20.71 -4.54 -5.15
C MET A 30 21.51 -5.81 -4.86
N HIS A 31 22.62 -5.72 -4.14
CA HIS A 31 23.41 -6.90 -3.74
C HIS A 31 22.62 -7.83 -2.80
N LYS A 32 21.90 -7.29 -1.80
CA LYS A 32 21.05 -8.09 -0.89
C LYS A 32 19.93 -8.82 -1.62
N LYS A 33 19.46 -8.25 -2.73
CA LYS A 33 18.43 -8.84 -3.59
C LYS A 33 18.98 -9.76 -4.66
N ASN A 34 20.30 -9.94 -4.72
CA ASN A 34 20.99 -10.73 -5.74
C ASN A 34 20.78 -10.23 -7.16
N ILE A 35 20.56 -8.92 -7.35
CA ILE A 35 20.50 -8.30 -8.67
C ILE A 35 21.89 -8.28 -9.28
N SER A 36 22.00 -8.76 -10.52
CA SER A 36 23.29 -8.80 -11.21
C SER A 36 23.72 -7.41 -11.66
N THR A 37 24.79 -6.90 -11.06
CA THR A 37 25.40 -5.60 -11.39
C THR A 37 26.64 -5.70 -12.28
N GLU A 38 26.85 -6.84 -12.95
CA GLU A 38 28.05 -7.08 -13.77
C GLU A 38 28.14 -6.09 -14.93
N LYS A 39 27.02 -5.74 -15.57
CA LYS A 39 26.93 -4.75 -16.61
C LYS A 39 25.67 -3.91 -16.44
N SER A 40 25.82 -2.71 -15.93
CA SER A 40 24.75 -1.84 -15.47
C SER A 40 24.59 -0.62 -16.37
N LEU A 41 23.35 -0.25 -16.73
CA LEU A 41 23.03 1.03 -17.34
C LEU A 41 22.25 1.89 -16.33
N ILE A 42 22.79 3.07 -16.02
CA ILE A 42 22.16 4.02 -15.15
C ILE A 42 21.59 5.16 -15.99
N VAL A 43 20.27 5.35 -15.97
CA VAL A 43 19.60 6.39 -16.75
C VAL A 43 19.34 7.59 -15.84
N CYS A 44 20.07 8.68 -16.09
CA CYS A 44 20.12 9.85 -15.20
C CYS A 44 19.35 11.05 -15.79
N GLY A 45 18.49 11.66 -14.97
CA GLY A 45 17.92 12.98 -15.21
C GLY A 45 18.85 14.12 -14.79
N SER A 46 18.32 15.36 -14.81
CA SER A 46 19.10 16.56 -14.43
C SER A 46 18.97 16.95 -12.96
N GLY A 47 18.02 16.38 -12.23
CA GLY A 47 17.76 16.69 -10.81
C GLY A 47 18.60 15.85 -9.85
N ASN A 48 18.32 15.95 -8.55
CA ASN A 48 19.03 15.21 -7.51
C ASN A 48 18.90 13.69 -7.65
N ASN A 49 17.76 13.21 -8.17
CA ASN A 49 17.61 11.78 -8.49
C ASN A 49 18.65 11.31 -9.52
N GLY A 50 18.92 12.15 -10.57
CA GLY A 50 20.01 11.90 -11.50
C GLY A 50 21.39 11.93 -10.84
N GLY A 51 21.57 12.81 -9.86
CA GLY A 51 22.78 12.84 -9.03
C GLY A 51 23.01 11.55 -8.25
N ASP A 52 21.96 11.02 -7.64
CA ASP A 52 22.01 9.69 -6.99
C ASP A 52 22.41 8.60 -8.00
N GLY A 53 21.86 8.66 -9.23
CA GLY A 53 22.21 7.74 -10.32
C GLY A 53 23.67 7.82 -10.72
N PHE A 54 24.23 9.03 -10.94
CA PHE A 54 25.67 9.21 -11.23
C PHE A 54 26.54 8.65 -10.09
N ALA A 55 26.15 8.88 -8.82
CA ALA A 55 26.88 8.32 -7.69
C ALA A 55 26.85 6.79 -7.66
N VAL A 56 25.70 6.17 -8.04
CA VAL A 56 25.58 4.70 -8.20
C VAL A 56 26.54 4.19 -9.29
N ALA A 57 26.62 4.85 -10.45
CA ALA A 57 27.52 4.47 -11.53
C ALA A 57 28.98 4.47 -11.07
N ARG A 58 29.39 5.50 -10.33
CA ARG A 58 30.71 5.61 -9.73
C ARG A 58 30.98 4.45 -8.77
N LEU A 59 30.07 4.19 -7.82
CA LEU A 59 30.23 3.15 -6.80
C LEU A 59 30.33 1.75 -7.42
N LEU A 60 29.56 1.44 -8.46
CA LEU A 60 29.65 0.18 -9.17
C LEU A 60 31.01 0.03 -9.86
N THR A 61 31.51 1.10 -10.49
CA THR A 61 32.83 1.11 -11.14
C THR A 61 33.96 0.93 -10.12
N GLU A 62 33.89 1.56 -8.93
CA GLU A 62 34.82 1.37 -7.82
C GLU A 62 34.86 -0.10 -7.33
N GLN A 63 33.75 -0.82 -7.47
CA GLN A 63 33.67 -2.25 -7.15
C GLN A 63 34.16 -3.16 -8.30
N GLY A 64 34.69 -2.59 -9.38
CA GLY A 64 35.17 -3.32 -10.55
C GLY A 64 34.05 -3.83 -11.49
N LYS A 65 32.83 -3.27 -11.38
CA LYS A 65 31.72 -3.59 -12.28
C LYS A 65 31.72 -2.65 -13.49
N HIS A 66 31.15 -3.11 -14.59
CA HIS A 66 30.93 -2.28 -15.78
C HIS A 66 29.65 -1.44 -15.58
N ALA A 67 29.82 -0.13 -15.55
CA ALA A 67 28.69 0.79 -15.42
C ALA A 67 28.79 1.88 -16.49
N ASP A 68 27.70 2.01 -17.28
CA ASP A 68 27.51 3.08 -18.25
C ASP A 68 26.36 3.99 -17.79
N VAL A 69 26.37 5.23 -18.24
CA VAL A 69 25.31 6.20 -17.96
C VAL A 69 24.64 6.64 -19.25
N LEU A 70 23.31 6.61 -19.29
CA LEU A 70 22.52 7.34 -20.28
C LEU A 70 22.02 8.63 -19.64
N PHE A 71 22.52 9.78 -20.08
CA PHE A 71 22.09 11.07 -19.62
C PHE A 71 20.88 11.57 -20.42
N ALA A 72 19.69 11.35 -19.87
CA ALA A 72 18.42 11.80 -20.46
C ALA A 72 18.10 13.27 -20.17
N GLY A 73 18.86 13.90 -19.27
CA GLY A 73 18.63 15.26 -18.80
C GLY A 73 19.11 16.35 -19.77
N LYS A 74 19.06 17.59 -19.29
CA LYS A 74 19.60 18.76 -20.00
C LYS A 74 20.71 19.38 -19.16
N GLU A 75 21.86 19.66 -19.76
CA GLU A 75 23.02 20.30 -19.09
C GLU A 75 22.65 21.59 -18.37
N ALA A 76 21.83 22.43 -19.01
CA ALA A 76 21.39 23.72 -18.45
C ALA A 76 20.48 23.58 -17.21
N SER A 77 19.94 22.40 -16.94
CA SER A 77 18.99 22.11 -15.88
C SER A 77 19.58 21.26 -14.74
N LEU A 78 20.87 20.98 -14.77
CA LEU A 78 21.54 20.20 -13.73
C LEU A 78 21.47 20.92 -12.38
N SER A 79 21.02 20.19 -11.34
CA SER A 79 21.23 20.64 -9.97
C SER A 79 22.73 20.70 -9.64
N GLU A 80 23.10 21.44 -8.60
CA GLU A 80 24.50 21.59 -8.21
C GLU A 80 25.12 20.24 -7.86
N GLU A 81 24.42 19.43 -7.09
CA GLU A 81 24.85 18.10 -6.68
C GLU A 81 24.93 17.12 -7.87
N CYS A 82 23.94 17.15 -8.77
CA CYS A 82 23.94 16.32 -9.97
C CYS A 82 25.12 16.68 -10.90
N ARG A 83 25.43 17.98 -11.05
CA ARG A 83 26.57 18.44 -11.81
C ARG A 83 27.89 17.95 -11.21
N CYS A 84 28.01 18.02 -9.87
CA CYS A 84 29.18 17.52 -9.14
C CYS A 84 29.41 16.03 -9.41
N GLN A 85 28.37 15.20 -9.26
CA GLN A 85 28.48 13.76 -9.47
C GLN A 85 28.76 13.39 -10.94
N LYS A 86 28.11 14.08 -11.88
CA LYS A 86 28.38 13.92 -13.32
C LYS A 86 29.86 14.17 -13.63
N GLN A 87 30.41 15.27 -13.13
CA GLN A 87 31.83 15.62 -13.33
C GLN A 87 32.78 14.55 -12.76
N ILE A 88 32.44 13.96 -11.61
CA ILE A 88 33.22 12.86 -11.02
C ILE A 88 33.19 11.64 -11.95
N VAL A 89 32.02 11.25 -12.45
CA VAL A 89 31.86 10.13 -13.39
C VAL A 89 32.67 10.33 -14.65
N GLU A 90 32.65 11.53 -15.24
CA GLU A 90 33.45 11.91 -16.42
C GLU A 90 34.97 11.84 -16.11
N ASN A 91 35.40 12.35 -14.95
CA ASN A 91 36.80 12.30 -14.51
C ASN A 91 37.32 10.87 -14.29
N MET A 92 36.42 9.94 -13.93
CA MET A 92 36.74 8.52 -13.80
C MET A 92 36.76 7.79 -15.16
N GLY A 93 36.37 8.45 -16.24
CA GLY A 93 36.32 7.85 -17.58
C GLY A 93 35.16 6.86 -17.77
N ILE A 94 34.09 6.97 -16.97
CA ILE A 94 32.87 6.20 -17.16
C ILE A 94 32.12 6.76 -18.38
N SER A 95 31.61 5.86 -19.24
CA SER A 95 30.91 6.27 -20.45
C SER A 95 29.59 6.98 -20.11
N VAL A 96 29.38 8.16 -20.69
CA VAL A 96 28.12 8.92 -20.57
C VAL A 96 27.55 9.14 -21.97
N PHE A 97 26.50 8.39 -22.27
CA PHE A 97 25.76 8.46 -23.53
C PHE A 97 24.66 9.52 -23.46
N THR A 98 24.34 10.13 -24.60
CA THR A 98 23.16 11.00 -24.80
C THR A 98 22.16 10.39 -25.78
N GLU A 99 22.55 9.29 -26.45
CA GLU A 99 21.75 8.48 -27.37
C GLU A 99 21.62 7.08 -26.78
N PHE A 100 20.60 6.33 -27.20
CA PHE A 100 20.37 4.99 -26.71
C PHE A 100 21.55 4.08 -27.06
N PRO A 101 22.19 3.44 -26.05
CA PRO A 101 23.28 2.49 -26.36
C PRO A 101 22.72 1.24 -27.03
N ASP A 102 23.49 0.72 -27.98
CA ASP A 102 23.21 -0.55 -28.71
C ASP A 102 23.95 -1.72 -28.02
N GLU A 103 23.72 -1.85 -26.72
CA GLU A 103 24.36 -2.86 -25.87
C GLU A 103 23.34 -3.49 -24.92
N GLU A 104 23.57 -4.77 -24.58
CA GLU A 104 22.76 -5.48 -23.60
C GLU A 104 23.32 -5.23 -22.17
N TYR A 105 22.44 -5.02 -21.21
CA TYR A 105 22.76 -4.80 -19.80
C TYR A 105 22.07 -5.83 -18.92
N THR A 106 22.69 -6.18 -17.79
CA THR A 106 22.09 -7.09 -16.80
C THR A 106 21.05 -6.37 -15.94
N VAL A 107 21.26 -5.06 -15.70
CA VAL A 107 20.35 -4.22 -14.94
C VAL A 107 20.25 -2.81 -15.54
N ILE A 108 19.04 -2.25 -15.53
CA ILE A 108 18.78 -0.85 -15.84
C ILE A 108 18.30 -0.15 -14.59
N ILE A 109 18.94 0.97 -14.27
CA ILE A 109 18.67 1.76 -13.07
C ILE A 109 18.03 3.07 -13.49
N ASP A 110 16.77 3.28 -13.10
CA ASP A 110 16.00 4.50 -13.35
C ASP A 110 16.30 5.55 -12.30
N ALA A 111 17.03 6.57 -12.69
CA ALA A 111 17.33 7.77 -11.93
C ALA A 111 16.93 9.05 -12.70
N VAL A 112 15.84 8.99 -13.51
CA VAL A 112 15.41 10.11 -14.36
C VAL A 112 14.64 11.13 -13.52
N PHE A 113 13.54 10.69 -12.87
CA PHE A 113 12.68 11.55 -12.06
C PHE A 113 12.45 10.95 -10.68
N GLY A 114 12.55 11.79 -9.63
CA GLY A 114 12.16 11.45 -8.27
C GLY A 114 10.80 12.06 -7.90
N VAL A 115 10.56 12.25 -6.60
CA VAL A 115 9.29 12.74 -6.00
C VAL A 115 8.83 14.13 -6.46
N GLY A 116 9.69 14.91 -7.10
CA GLY A 116 9.36 16.26 -7.57
C GLY A 116 8.60 16.32 -8.89
N LEU A 117 8.28 15.20 -9.51
CA LEU A 117 7.57 15.16 -10.78
C LEU A 117 6.07 15.47 -10.56
N CYS A 118 5.58 16.60 -11.16
CA CYS A 118 4.20 17.05 -11.03
C CYS A 118 3.47 17.20 -12.37
N ARG A 119 4.14 16.87 -13.49
CA ARG A 119 3.62 17.08 -14.84
C ARG A 119 3.70 15.80 -15.66
N GLU A 120 2.88 15.71 -16.70
CA GLU A 120 2.95 14.59 -17.64
C GLU A 120 4.30 14.53 -18.36
N ILE A 121 4.79 13.31 -18.53
CA ILE A 121 6.00 13.00 -19.27
C ILE A 121 5.64 12.87 -20.75
N THR A 122 6.28 13.68 -21.58
CA THR A 122 6.09 13.73 -23.02
C THR A 122 7.43 13.86 -23.75
N GLY A 123 7.44 13.63 -25.09
CA GLY A 123 8.62 13.81 -25.94
C GLY A 123 9.78 12.93 -25.51
N HIS A 124 11.00 13.44 -25.56
CA HIS A 124 12.23 12.72 -25.29
C HIS A 124 12.22 11.87 -24.01
N TYR A 125 11.73 12.37 -22.90
CA TYR A 125 11.67 11.61 -21.65
C TYR A 125 10.70 10.42 -21.74
N LYS A 126 9.60 10.60 -22.50
CA LYS A 126 8.70 9.47 -22.78
C LYS A 126 9.41 8.40 -23.58
N ASP A 127 10.13 8.80 -24.61
CA ASP A 127 10.86 7.86 -25.48
C ASP A 127 11.93 7.09 -24.68
N VAL A 128 12.64 7.78 -23.75
CA VAL A 128 13.62 7.15 -22.85
C VAL A 128 12.97 6.12 -21.95
N ILE A 129 11.86 6.45 -21.27
CA ILE A 129 11.18 5.53 -20.34
C ILE A 129 10.60 4.34 -21.10
N ASP A 130 9.97 4.57 -22.25
CA ASP A 130 9.40 3.51 -23.06
C ASP A 130 10.51 2.58 -23.57
N TRP A 131 11.68 3.12 -23.99
CA TRP A 131 12.84 2.35 -24.36
C TRP A 131 13.38 1.50 -23.20
N MET A 132 13.55 2.07 -21.99
CA MET A 132 13.98 1.31 -20.81
C MET A 132 13.02 0.14 -20.50
N ASN A 133 11.72 0.35 -20.63
CA ASN A 133 10.73 -0.69 -20.39
C ASN A 133 10.81 -1.88 -21.35
N LEU A 134 11.31 -1.66 -22.57
CA LEU A 134 11.46 -2.69 -23.61
C LEU A 134 12.72 -3.54 -23.44
N GLN A 135 13.69 -3.10 -22.63
CA GLN A 135 14.95 -3.84 -22.48
C GLN A 135 14.74 -5.12 -21.65
N ASP A 136 15.42 -6.19 -22.04
CA ASP A 136 15.47 -7.47 -21.31
C ASP A 136 16.59 -7.42 -20.25
N ALA A 137 16.28 -6.76 -19.14
CA ALA A 137 17.19 -6.55 -18.01
C ALA A 137 16.38 -6.44 -16.72
N GLU A 138 17.00 -6.72 -15.56
CA GLU A 138 16.39 -6.38 -14.26
C GLU A 138 16.23 -4.85 -14.15
N LYS A 139 15.14 -4.40 -13.57
CA LYS A 139 14.74 -2.98 -13.54
C LYS A 139 14.67 -2.45 -12.11
N VAL A 140 15.53 -1.48 -11.81
CA VAL A 140 15.62 -0.87 -10.48
C VAL A 140 15.28 0.60 -10.56
N ALA A 141 14.37 1.09 -9.71
CA ALA A 141 14.05 2.51 -9.60
C ALA A 141 14.70 3.12 -8.36
N VAL A 142 15.28 4.31 -8.55
CA VAL A 142 15.82 5.16 -7.49
C VAL A 142 14.69 6.00 -6.93
N ASP A 143 14.39 5.81 -5.65
CA ASP A 143 13.40 6.53 -4.84
C ASP A 143 11.93 6.28 -5.22
N ILE A 144 11.56 6.39 -6.48
CA ILE A 144 10.25 6.14 -7.07
C ILE A 144 10.39 5.89 -8.57
N PRO A 145 9.64 4.99 -9.20
CA PRO A 145 9.68 4.83 -10.64
C PRO A 145 9.32 6.13 -11.37
N SER A 146 10.16 6.53 -12.33
CA SER A 146 9.92 7.72 -13.13
C SER A 146 8.55 7.65 -13.81
N GLY A 147 7.75 8.71 -13.64
CA GLY A 147 6.40 8.79 -14.19
C GLY A 147 5.28 8.46 -13.21
N ILE A 148 5.60 8.00 -11.99
CA ILE A 148 4.62 7.80 -10.94
C ILE A 148 4.53 9.05 -10.06
N CYS A 149 3.30 9.54 -9.82
CA CYS A 149 3.06 10.61 -8.86
C CYS A 149 3.25 10.09 -7.43
N ALA A 150 4.18 10.67 -6.68
CA ALA A 150 4.55 10.21 -5.34
C ALA A 150 3.40 10.27 -4.33
N ALA A 151 2.45 11.19 -4.49
CA ALA A 151 1.32 11.37 -3.58
C ALA A 151 0.11 10.52 -3.92
N THR A 152 -0.13 10.20 -5.20
CA THR A 152 -1.40 9.60 -5.66
C THR A 152 -1.25 8.26 -6.35
N GLY A 153 -0.04 7.87 -6.75
CA GLY A 153 0.20 6.68 -7.57
C GLY A 153 -0.28 6.80 -9.03
N LYS A 154 -0.77 7.96 -9.46
CA LYS A 154 -1.19 8.17 -10.86
C LYS A 154 0.01 8.13 -11.79
N ILE A 155 -0.21 7.57 -12.99
CA ILE A 155 0.78 7.60 -14.08
C ILE A 155 0.72 8.95 -14.75
N LEU A 156 1.86 9.62 -14.86
CA LEU A 156 2.00 10.94 -15.48
C LEU A 156 2.46 10.79 -16.95
N GLY A 157 1.57 10.33 -17.81
CA GLY A 157 1.80 10.09 -19.23
C GLY A 157 2.41 8.71 -19.53
N THR A 158 3.62 8.43 -19.10
CA THR A 158 4.26 7.11 -19.09
C THR A 158 4.98 6.86 -17.79
N ALA A 159 5.29 5.61 -17.45
CA ALA A 159 6.02 5.27 -16.24
C ALA A 159 6.97 4.08 -16.45
N PHE A 160 8.10 4.14 -15.77
CA PHE A 160 9.04 3.03 -15.70
C PHE A 160 8.45 1.88 -14.87
N ARG A 161 8.67 0.63 -15.33
CA ARG A 161 8.22 -0.59 -14.66
C ARG A 161 9.42 -1.21 -13.94
N ALA A 162 9.54 -0.95 -12.67
CA ALA A 162 10.59 -1.51 -11.84
C ALA A 162 10.23 -2.91 -11.32
N ASP A 163 11.23 -3.76 -11.16
CA ASP A 163 11.16 -5.00 -10.38
C ASP A 163 11.46 -4.70 -8.90
N LEU A 164 12.32 -3.70 -8.66
CA LEU A 164 12.70 -3.21 -7.35
C LEU A 164 12.69 -1.67 -7.32
N THR A 165 12.10 -1.08 -6.29
CA THR A 165 12.24 0.36 -5.99
C THR A 165 12.94 0.53 -4.66
N VAL A 166 14.09 1.21 -4.67
CA VAL A 166 14.83 1.56 -3.44
C VAL A 166 14.39 2.94 -2.98
N CYS A 167 13.55 2.98 -1.95
CA CYS A 167 12.89 4.20 -1.48
C CYS A 167 13.73 4.90 -0.40
N MET A 168 14.09 6.17 -0.62
CA MET A 168 14.86 6.96 0.35
C MET A 168 14.02 7.34 1.57
N ALA A 169 14.50 7.01 2.78
CA ALA A 169 13.90 7.23 4.09
C ALA A 169 12.57 6.50 4.35
N CYS A 170 11.60 6.56 3.44
CA CYS A 170 10.30 5.90 3.54
C CYS A 170 9.76 5.53 2.16
N VAL A 171 8.85 4.56 2.10
CA VAL A 171 8.11 4.24 0.88
C VAL A 171 7.17 5.41 0.57
N LYS A 172 7.12 5.85 -0.69
CA LYS A 172 6.21 6.89 -1.13
C LYS A 172 4.81 6.31 -1.29
N LEU A 173 3.80 7.08 -0.91
CA LEU A 173 2.41 6.64 -1.02
C LEU A 173 2.07 6.18 -2.45
N GLY A 174 2.65 6.85 -3.45
CA GLY A 174 2.49 6.50 -4.86
C GLY A 174 3.02 5.10 -5.24
N CYS A 175 3.94 4.52 -4.47
CA CYS A 175 4.41 3.13 -4.64
C CYS A 175 3.46 2.11 -4.00
N GLU A 176 2.56 2.53 -3.13
CA GLU A 176 1.59 1.68 -2.44
C GLU A 176 0.16 1.80 -3.01
N LEU A 177 -0.14 2.89 -3.70
CA LEU A 177 -1.44 3.11 -4.34
C LEU A 177 -1.44 2.67 -5.80
N PHE A 178 -2.55 2.08 -6.26
CA PHE A 178 -2.74 1.76 -7.67
C PHE A 178 -3.08 3.01 -8.49
N PRO A 179 -2.58 3.11 -9.74
CA PRO A 179 -1.80 2.10 -10.48
C PRO A 179 -0.30 2.03 -10.16
N GLY A 180 0.28 3.01 -9.44
CA GLY A 180 1.71 3.11 -9.17
C GLY A 180 2.33 1.86 -8.54
N LYS A 181 1.60 1.20 -7.62
CA LYS A 181 2.03 -0.07 -7.02
C LYS A 181 2.36 -1.15 -8.06
N SER A 182 1.66 -1.19 -9.19
CA SER A 182 1.94 -2.14 -10.28
C SER A 182 3.22 -1.82 -11.06
N TYR A 183 3.81 -0.66 -10.84
CA TYR A 183 5.03 -0.20 -11.49
C TYR A 183 6.23 -0.17 -10.55
N ALA A 184 6.02 -0.21 -9.24
CA ALA A 184 7.07 -0.07 -8.25
C ALA A 184 7.82 -1.37 -7.94
N GLY A 185 7.28 -2.53 -8.33
CA GLY A 185 7.84 -3.82 -7.94
C GLY A 185 7.90 -3.97 -6.42
N GLU A 186 8.98 -4.56 -5.91
CA GLU A 186 9.23 -4.61 -4.47
C GLU A 186 9.76 -3.25 -3.98
N SER A 187 9.03 -2.55 -3.13
CA SER A 187 9.44 -1.26 -2.58
C SER A 187 10.18 -1.44 -1.24
N ILE A 188 11.45 -1.03 -1.17
CA ILE A 188 12.30 -1.19 0.02
C ILE A 188 12.72 0.17 0.55
N PRO A 189 12.29 0.58 1.75
CA PRO A 189 12.78 1.80 2.37
C PRO A 189 14.19 1.63 2.91
N VAL A 190 15.06 2.62 2.67
CA VAL A 190 16.45 2.63 3.12
C VAL A 190 16.81 3.90 3.90
N ALA A 191 17.62 3.75 4.94
CA ALA A 191 18.04 4.88 5.78
C ALA A 191 19.20 5.66 5.14
N ILE A 192 18.94 6.91 4.79
CA ILE A 192 19.94 7.78 4.17
C ILE A 192 20.49 8.87 5.11
N GLY A 193 19.98 8.92 6.35
CA GLY A 193 20.42 9.91 7.36
C GLY A 193 19.36 10.93 7.74
N ILE A 194 18.16 10.78 7.23
CA ILE A 194 16.97 11.51 7.70
C ILE A 194 16.52 10.89 9.02
N ASP A 195 16.33 11.72 10.06
CA ASP A 195 15.85 11.23 11.36
C ASP A 195 14.42 10.70 11.23
N PRO A 196 14.14 9.44 11.57
CA PRO A 196 12.76 8.90 11.56
C PRO A 196 11.78 9.70 12.41
N LYS A 197 12.25 10.41 13.44
CA LYS A 197 11.42 11.29 14.28
C LYS A 197 10.79 12.43 13.48
N TYR A 198 11.40 12.84 12.36
CA TYR A 198 10.82 13.85 11.47
C TYR A 198 9.42 13.47 11.00
N PHE A 199 9.18 12.18 10.78
CA PHE A 199 7.89 11.66 10.31
C PHE A 199 6.87 11.43 11.43
N SER A 200 7.30 11.50 12.71
CA SER A 200 6.42 11.23 13.85
C SER A 200 5.36 12.33 14.01
N ASN A 201 4.11 11.93 14.21
CA ASN A 201 2.96 12.83 14.46
C ASN A 201 2.62 13.80 13.30
N ARG A 202 3.09 13.54 12.09
CA ARG A 202 2.70 14.31 10.90
C ARG A 202 1.39 13.79 10.32
N LEU A 203 0.50 14.70 9.89
CA LEU A 203 -0.79 14.35 9.30
C LEU A 203 -0.68 13.86 7.84
N ASP A 204 0.43 14.17 7.17
CA ASP A 204 0.74 13.80 5.78
C ASP A 204 1.54 12.49 5.66
N VAL A 205 1.72 11.77 6.78
CA VAL A 205 2.37 10.47 6.85
C VAL A 205 1.35 9.37 7.11
N CYS A 206 1.33 8.37 6.24
CA CYS A 206 0.55 7.15 6.43
C CYS A 206 1.43 6.07 7.06
N TYR A 207 0.86 5.36 8.02
CA TYR A 207 1.52 4.23 8.67
C TYR A 207 0.90 2.93 8.18
N THR A 208 1.73 1.90 8.01
CA THR A 208 1.28 0.54 7.70
C THR A 208 1.95 -0.45 8.65
N PHE A 209 1.40 -1.66 8.71
CA PHE A 209 1.95 -2.74 9.50
C PHE A 209 2.72 -3.71 8.59
N ASP A 210 3.88 -4.15 9.06
CA ASP A 210 4.64 -5.23 8.42
C ASP A 210 4.51 -6.57 9.18
N LYS A 211 5.17 -7.60 8.70
CA LYS A 211 5.14 -8.94 9.35
C LYS A 211 5.66 -8.91 10.80
N ASN A 212 6.57 -8.00 11.13
CA ASN A 212 7.14 -7.90 12.48
C ASN A 212 6.18 -7.25 13.46
N ASP A 213 5.23 -6.47 12.96
CA ASP A 213 4.20 -5.82 13.79
C ASP A 213 3.09 -6.80 14.17
N LEU A 214 2.84 -7.85 13.38
CA LEU A 214 1.78 -8.83 13.66
C LEU A 214 1.90 -9.44 15.06
N GLY A 215 3.11 -9.74 15.52
CA GLY A 215 3.35 -10.26 16.87
C GLY A 215 2.99 -9.29 17.99
N LYS A 216 2.94 -7.98 17.70
CA LYS A 216 2.56 -6.93 18.66
C LYS A 216 1.06 -6.68 18.64
N LEU A 217 0.40 -6.89 17.49
CA LEU A 217 -1.03 -6.67 17.30
C LEU A 217 -1.87 -7.83 17.84
N LEU A 218 -1.38 -9.06 17.72
CA LEU A 218 -2.10 -10.24 18.22
C LEU A 218 -1.82 -10.43 19.72
N PRO A 219 -2.87 -10.50 20.55
CA PRO A 219 -2.69 -10.76 21.96
C PRO A 219 -2.11 -12.16 22.18
N SER A 220 -1.11 -12.26 23.07
CA SER A 220 -0.56 -13.57 23.45
C SER A 220 -1.61 -14.41 24.19
N ARG A 221 -1.73 -15.68 23.81
CA ARG A 221 -2.63 -16.59 24.49
C ARG A 221 -2.03 -17.07 25.81
N MET A 222 -2.75 -16.88 26.91
CA MET A 222 -2.34 -17.38 28.21
C MET A 222 -2.58 -18.90 28.31
N MET A 223 -1.69 -19.63 28.99
CA MET A 223 -1.82 -21.08 29.17
C MET A 223 -3.11 -21.46 29.91
N ASN A 224 -3.51 -20.67 30.90
CA ASN A 224 -4.77 -20.84 31.64
C ASN A 224 -5.83 -19.92 31.08
N SER A 225 -6.43 -20.30 29.97
CA SER A 225 -7.51 -19.56 29.31
C SER A 225 -8.53 -20.50 28.68
N HIS A 226 -9.72 -20.00 28.42
CA HIS A 226 -10.81 -20.74 27.78
C HIS A 226 -11.37 -19.93 26.60
N LYS A 227 -12.22 -20.57 25.78
CA LYS A 227 -12.79 -19.93 24.57
C LYS A 227 -13.45 -18.57 24.86
N GLY A 228 -14.10 -18.38 25.99
CA GLY A 228 -14.70 -17.11 26.38
C GLY A 228 -13.70 -15.98 26.69
N SER A 229 -12.40 -16.29 26.91
CA SER A 229 -11.36 -15.31 27.15
C SER A 229 -10.93 -14.54 25.90
N TYR A 230 -11.35 -14.98 24.72
CA TYR A 230 -10.92 -14.44 23.42
C TYR A 230 -12.05 -13.79 22.62
N GLY A 231 -13.08 -13.33 23.34
CA GLY A 231 -14.18 -12.54 22.80
C GLY A 231 -15.26 -13.36 22.07
N LYS A 232 -16.40 -12.72 21.92
CA LYS A 232 -17.62 -13.24 21.29
C LYS A 232 -17.96 -12.39 20.08
N VAL A 233 -17.96 -12.98 18.91
CA VAL A 233 -18.26 -12.29 17.65
C VAL A 233 -19.62 -12.71 17.14
N LEU A 234 -20.51 -11.75 16.93
CA LEU A 234 -21.78 -11.96 16.25
C LEU A 234 -21.63 -11.61 14.77
N MET A 235 -21.80 -12.63 13.92
CA MET A 235 -21.79 -12.50 12.47
C MET A 235 -23.23 -12.44 11.95
N ILE A 236 -23.69 -11.28 11.52
CA ILE A 236 -25.02 -11.07 10.91
C ILE A 236 -24.84 -11.13 9.39
N THR A 237 -24.90 -12.34 8.84
CA THR A 237 -24.42 -12.65 7.50
C THR A 237 -25.25 -13.77 6.86
N GLY A 238 -25.30 -13.81 5.53
CA GLY A 238 -25.93 -14.89 4.77
C GLY A 238 -27.45 -14.79 4.67
N SER A 239 -27.95 -14.16 3.61
CA SER A 239 -29.35 -14.29 3.12
C SER A 239 -29.59 -15.68 2.51
N PRO A 240 -30.83 -16.06 2.14
CA PRO A 240 -31.12 -17.31 1.44
C PRO A 240 -30.19 -17.52 0.24
N GLY A 241 -29.53 -18.70 0.20
CA GLY A 241 -28.57 -19.07 -0.83
C GLY A 241 -27.15 -18.46 -0.67
N MET A 242 -26.88 -17.68 0.39
CA MET A 242 -25.59 -17.05 0.66
C MET A 242 -24.86 -17.64 1.87
N ALA A 243 -25.03 -18.94 2.13
CA ALA A 243 -24.34 -19.67 3.20
C ALA A 243 -22.80 -19.56 3.12
N GLY A 244 -22.25 -19.52 1.89
CA GLY A 244 -20.80 -19.39 1.68
C GLY A 244 -20.22 -18.08 2.22
N ALA A 245 -20.92 -16.95 2.09
CA ALA A 245 -20.49 -15.68 2.65
C ALA A 245 -20.49 -15.70 4.19
N ALA A 246 -21.51 -16.30 4.79
CA ALA A 246 -21.59 -16.50 6.24
C ALA A 246 -20.46 -17.42 6.74
N PHE A 247 -20.18 -18.51 6.03
CA PHE A 247 -19.10 -19.43 6.34
C PHE A 247 -17.74 -18.73 6.30
N LEU A 248 -17.41 -18.08 5.19
CA LEU A 248 -16.10 -17.45 5.00
C LEU A 248 -15.82 -16.36 6.05
N SER A 249 -16.81 -15.51 6.36
CA SER A 249 -16.66 -14.46 7.37
C SER A 249 -16.48 -15.04 8.78
N ALA A 250 -17.25 -16.04 9.15
CA ALA A 250 -17.16 -16.71 10.45
C ALA A 250 -15.86 -17.52 10.61
N CYS A 251 -15.46 -18.23 9.54
CA CYS A 251 -14.18 -18.96 9.49
C CYS A 251 -12.99 -18.01 9.67
N ALA A 252 -13.02 -16.85 9.01
CA ALA A 252 -11.99 -15.81 9.16
C ALA A 252 -11.88 -15.34 10.62
N ALA A 253 -13.01 -15.12 11.32
CA ALA A 253 -13.00 -14.73 12.73
C ALA A 253 -12.33 -15.79 13.62
N TYR A 254 -12.63 -17.07 13.42
CA TYR A 254 -11.94 -18.14 14.14
C TYR A 254 -10.45 -18.22 13.80
N THR A 255 -10.10 -18.06 12.51
CA THR A 255 -8.71 -18.13 12.04
C THR A 255 -7.83 -17.06 12.69
N VAL A 256 -8.36 -15.85 12.90
CA VAL A 256 -7.63 -14.75 13.60
C VAL A 256 -7.68 -14.89 15.11
N GLY A 257 -8.47 -15.85 15.65
CA GLY A 257 -8.41 -16.23 17.06
C GLY A 257 -9.61 -15.86 17.92
N ALA A 258 -10.76 -15.51 17.34
CA ALA A 258 -11.99 -15.32 18.11
C ALA A 258 -12.34 -16.55 18.95
N GLY A 259 -12.79 -16.32 20.18
CA GLY A 259 -13.10 -17.40 21.11
C GLY A 259 -14.44 -18.08 20.85
N LEU A 260 -15.45 -17.31 20.52
CA LEU A 260 -16.80 -17.76 20.17
C LEU A 260 -17.31 -16.95 18.98
N VAL A 261 -17.89 -17.65 18.01
CA VAL A 261 -18.57 -17.03 16.87
C VAL A 261 -20.01 -17.50 16.83
N GLN A 262 -20.94 -16.58 16.80
CA GLN A 262 -22.35 -16.84 16.57
C GLN A 262 -22.79 -16.22 15.26
N ILE A 263 -23.41 -17.04 14.40
CA ILE A 263 -23.87 -16.61 13.07
C ILE A 263 -25.40 -16.40 13.15
N TYR A 264 -25.86 -15.19 12.83
CA TYR A 264 -27.27 -14.90 12.63
C TYR A 264 -27.55 -14.82 11.13
N THR A 265 -28.33 -15.75 10.61
CA THR A 265 -28.49 -16.03 9.19
C THR A 265 -29.89 -16.51 8.83
N ALA A 266 -30.23 -16.55 7.53
CA ALA A 266 -31.48 -17.16 7.07
C ALA A 266 -31.53 -18.66 7.39
N SER A 267 -32.71 -19.19 7.75
CA SER A 267 -32.90 -20.60 8.15
C SER A 267 -32.43 -21.62 7.12
N GLU A 268 -32.55 -21.28 5.83
CA GLU A 268 -32.08 -22.11 4.71
C GLU A 268 -30.59 -22.44 4.76
N ASN A 269 -29.78 -21.58 5.38
CA ASN A 269 -28.33 -21.75 5.45
C ASN A 269 -27.87 -22.67 6.60
N ARG A 270 -28.77 -23.04 7.53
CA ARG A 270 -28.44 -23.70 8.77
C ARG A 270 -27.67 -25.00 8.57
N LEU A 271 -28.19 -25.90 7.74
CA LEU A 271 -27.58 -27.23 7.56
C LEU A 271 -26.18 -27.12 6.97
N ALA A 272 -26.03 -26.33 5.90
CA ALA A 272 -24.73 -26.11 5.26
C ALA A 272 -23.69 -25.54 6.25
N LEU A 273 -24.09 -24.58 7.08
CA LEU A 273 -23.18 -23.95 8.04
C LEU A 273 -22.82 -24.88 9.19
N GLN A 274 -23.75 -25.74 9.66
CA GLN A 274 -23.45 -26.73 10.69
C GLN A 274 -22.48 -27.82 10.21
N GLU A 275 -22.53 -28.16 8.93
CA GLU A 275 -21.59 -29.10 8.32
C GLU A 275 -20.22 -28.46 8.08
N LEU A 276 -20.18 -27.23 7.58
CA LEU A 276 -18.95 -26.54 7.19
C LEU A 276 -18.18 -25.96 8.39
N LEU A 277 -18.88 -25.53 9.44
CA LEU A 277 -18.28 -24.85 10.61
C LEU A 277 -19.00 -25.28 11.90
N PRO A 278 -18.79 -26.55 12.34
CA PRO A 278 -19.49 -27.10 13.49
C PRO A 278 -19.18 -26.40 14.81
N GLU A 279 -18.09 -25.65 14.90
CA GLU A 279 -17.72 -24.85 16.07
C GLU A 279 -18.59 -23.62 16.25
N ALA A 280 -19.23 -23.11 15.19
CA ALA A 280 -20.02 -21.90 15.27
C ALA A 280 -21.40 -22.16 15.87
N ILE A 281 -21.86 -21.20 16.67
CA ILE A 281 -23.25 -21.18 17.15
C ILE A 281 -24.11 -20.58 16.06
N ILE A 282 -25.20 -21.25 15.67
CA ILE A 282 -26.04 -20.80 14.58
C ILE A 282 -27.42 -20.41 15.12
N SER A 283 -27.79 -19.14 14.91
CA SER A 283 -29.14 -18.59 15.13
C SER A 283 -29.75 -18.22 13.78
N CYS A 284 -30.99 -18.65 13.56
CA CYS A 284 -31.65 -18.50 12.28
C CYS A 284 -32.87 -17.61 12.37
N TYR A 285 -33.22 -16.98 11.24
CA TYR A 285 -34.45 -16.26 11.04
C TYR A 285 -35.15 -16.68 9.74
N ASP A 286 -36.46 -16.78 9.78
CA ASP A 286 -37.36 -16.85 8.61
C ASP A 286 -38.04 -15.50 8.38
N SER A 287 -38.24 -14.75 9.47
CA SER A 287 -38.77 -13.40 9.48
C SER A 287 -37.99 -12.55 10.48
N TYR A 288 -38.13 -11.24 10.37
CA TYR A 288 -37.48 -10.32 11.33
C TYR A 288 -38.11 -10.46 12.73
N ASP A 289 -37.25 -10.70 13.73
CA ASP A 289 -37.59 -10.75 15.15
C ASP A 289 -36.68 -9.82 15.94
N ASP A 290 -37.28 -8.73 16.44
CA ASP A 290 -36.59 -7.68 17.20
C ASP A 290 -36.02 -8.21 18.53
N SER A 291 -36.78 -9.05 19.24
CA SER A 291 -36.37 -9.60 20.54
C SER A 291 -35.19 -10.57 20.38
N GLN A 292 -35.24 -11.45 19.38
CA GLN A 292 -34.12 -12.37 19.09
C GLN A 292 -32.83 -11.59 18.78
N LEU A 293 -32.93 -10.59 17.91
CA LEU A 293 -31.77 -9.79 17.51
C LEU A 293 -31.20 -9.00 18.69
N SER A 294 -32.03 -8.42 19.56
CA SER A 294 -31.60 -7.70 20.76
C SER A 294 -30.80 -8.62 21.72
N HIS A 295 -31.27 -9.83 21.97
CA HIS A 295 -30.54 -10.81 22.79
C HIS A 295 -29.19 -11.19 22.20
N LEU A 296 -29.08 -11.28 20.86
CA LEU A 296 -27.82 -11.54 20.19
C LEU A 296 -26.84 -10.38 20.28
N LEU A 297 -27.33 -9.15 20.18
CA LEU A 297 -26.50 -7.95 20.36
C LEU A 297 -25.97 -7.84 21.79
N ASP A 298 -26.79 -8.14 22.81
CA ASP A 298 -26.37 -8.15 24.21
C ASP A 298 -25.31 -9.21 24.52
N TRP A 299 -25.32 -10.32 23.76
CA TRP A 299 -24.34 -11.40 23.93
C TRP A 299 -22.97 -11.04 23.36
N ALA A 300 -22.89 -10.18 22.34
CA ALA A 300 -21.71 -9.94 21.52
C ALA A 300 -20.72 -8.97 22.16
N ASP A 301 -19.43 -9.24 22.04
CA ASP A 301 -18.35 -8.29 22.31
C ASP A 301 -17.97 -7.49 21.03
N VAL A 302 -18.25 -8.04 19.85
CA VAL A 302 -18.09 -7.40 18.53
C VAL A 302 -19.17 -7.89 17.58
N VAL A 303 -19.72 -7.00 16.77
CA VAL A 303 -20.68 -7.34 15.70
C VAL A 303 -20.02 -7.14 14.34
N CYS A 304 -20.22 -8.09 13.43
CA CYS A 304 -19.89 -7.95 12.01
C CYS A 304 -21.17 -8.18 11.19
N ILE A 305 -21.54 -7.22 10.35
CA ILE A 305 -22.78 -7.25 9.59
C ILE A 305 -22.54 -6.95 8.11
N GLY A 306 -23.18 -7.73 7.24
CA GLY A 306 -23.36 -7.39 5.84
C GLY A 306 -22.90 -8.42 4.82
N CYS A 307 -21.93 -9.27 5.12
CA CYS A 307 -21.42 -10.27 4.15
C CYS A 307 -22.54 -11.21 3.68
N GLY A 308 -22.99 -11.05 2.43
CA GLY A 308 -24.09 -11.82 1.85
C GLY A 308 -25.43 -11.65 2.57
N LEU A 309 -25.67 -10.53 3.25
CA LEU A 309 -26.91 -10.25 3.99
C LEU A 309 -28.12 -10.03 3.06
N GLY A 310 -27.85 -9.65 1.81
CA GLY A 310 -28.89 -9.30 0.84
C GLY A 310 -29.44 -7.88 1.04
N MET A 311 -30.24 -7.46 0.07
CA MET A 311 -30.76 -6.07 -0.05
C MET A 311 -32.27 -5.97 0.24
N GLY A 312 -32.82 -7.01 0.86
CA GLY A 312 -34.26 -7.14 1.12
C GLY A 312 -34.74 -6.36 2.35
N GLN A 313 -36.05 -6.34 2.55
CA GLN A 313 -36.67 -5.62 3.68
C GLN A 313 -36.25 -6.16 5.05
N ILE A 314 -36.02 -7.48 5.19
CA ILE A 314 -35.54 -8.09 6.44
C ILE A 314 -34.15 -7.57 6.74
N SER A 315 -33.24 -7.58 5.78
CA SER A 315 -31.87 -7.09 5.91
C SER A 315 -31.81 -5.61 6.31
N GLU A 316 -32.68 -4.80 5.71
CA GLU A 316 -32.80 -3.38 6.05
C GLU A 316 -33.27 -3.15 7.50
N LYS A 317 -34.27 -3.94 7.96
CA LYS A 317 -34.73 -3.88 9.35
C LYS A 317 -33.66 -4.32 10.33
N ILE A 318 -32.93 -5.39 10.00
CA ILE A 318 -31.79 -5.89 10.80
C ILE A 318 -30.72 -4.79 10.92
N LEU A 319 -30.29 -4.18 9.82
CA LEU A 319 -29.26 -3.14 9.85
C LEU A 319 -29.72 -1.93 10.69
N LYS A 320 -30.96 -1.46 10.53
CA LYS A 320 -31.53 -0.35 11.30
C LYS A 320 -31.55 -0.67 12.80
N ASN A 321 -31.95 -1.88 13.19
CA ASN A 321 -31.96 -2.30 14.58
C ASN A 321 -30.52 -2.37 15.14
N VAL A 322 -29.60 -2.98 14.40
CA VAL A 322 -28.18 -3.06 14.81
C VAL A 322 -27.61 -1.67 15.08
N LEU A 323 -27.72 -0.74 14.12
CA LEU A 323 -27.18 0.61 14.27
C LEU A 323 -27.78 1.38 15.44
N LYS A 324 -29.05 1.14 15.76
CA LYS A 324 -29.74 1.79 16.87
C LYS A 324 -29.34 1.23 18.24
N ASN A 325 -29.11 -0.09 18.32
CA ASN A 325 -29.05 -0.81 19.61
C ASN A 325 -27.68 -1.44 19.91
N VAL A 326 -26.74 -1.50 18.95
CA VAL A 326 -25.41 -2.06 19.20
C VAL A 326 -24.64 -1.20 20.21
N SER A 327 -24.11 -1.86 21.22
CA SER A 327 -23.31 -1.22 22.28
C SER A 327 -21.82 -1.54 22.21
N CYS A 328 -21.43 -2.53 21.42
CA CYS A 328 -20.05 -2.95 21.20
C CYS A 328 -19.56 -2.55 19.77
N PRO A 329 -18.24 -2.57 19.50
CA PRO A 329 -17.70 -2.26 18.19
C PRO A 329 -18.37 -3.04 17.06
N CYS A 330 -18.69 -2.36 15.95
CA CYS A 330 -19.40 -2.94 14.82
C CYS A 330 -18.63 -2.75 13.52
N VAL A 331 -18.45 -3.84 12.77
CA VAL A 331 -17.88 -3.83 11.42
C VAL A 331 -19.02 -3.99 10.41
N ILE A 332 -19.10 -3.08 9.44
CA ILE A 332 -20.12 -3.09 8.37
C ILE A 332 -19.43 -3.27 7.03
N ASP A 333 -19.81 -4.32 6.30
CA ASP A 333 -19.22 -4.70 5.02
C ASP A 333 -20.29 -5.02 3.98
N ALA A 334 -19.92 -5.05 2.72
CA ALA A 334 -20.67 -5.59 1.59
C ALA A 334 -22.14 -5.08 1.53
N ASP A 335 -23.15 -5.98 1.64
CA ASP A 335 -24.57 -5.59 1.58
C ASP A 335 -24.98 -4.66 2.74
N GLY A 336 -24.29 -4.74 3.88
CA GLY A 336 -24.46 -3.78 4.97
C GLY A 336 -24.13 -2.35 4.53
N LEU A 337 -23.02 -2.16 3.80
CA LEU A 337 -22.62 -0.88 3.21
C LEU A 337 -23.57 -0.43 2.10
N ASN A 338 -24.02 -1.37 1.24
CA ASN A 338 -24.97 -1.09 0.20
C ASN A 338 -26.34 -0.64 0.75
N LEU A 339 -26.81 -1.25 1.84
CA LEU A 339 -28.01 -0.81 2.55
C LEU A 339 -27.81 0.55 3.21
N LEU A 340 -26.65 0.76 3.85
CA LEU A 340 -26.29 2.02 4.51
C LEU A 340 -26.22 3.18 3.49
N SER A 341 -25.74 2.94 2.28
CA SER A 341 -25.66 3.97 1.23
C SER A 341 -27.02 4.54 0.81
N ARG A 342 -28.13 3.83 1.07
CA ARG A 342 -29.48 4.34 0.84
C ARG A 342 -29.90 5.39 1.86
N ASN A 343 -29.32 5.35 3.06
CA ASN A 343 -29.56 6.31 4.14
C ASN A 343 -28.37 6.36 5.10
N ILE A 344 -27.35 7.11 4.72
CA ILE A 344 -26.10 7.25 5.50
C ILE A 344 -26.32 7.86 6.87
N GLU A 345 -27.39 8.65 7.05
CA GLU A 345 -27.76 9.29 8.33
C GLU A 345 -28.06 8.27 9.44
N LEU A 346 -28.30 7.00 9.10
CA LEU A 346 -28.44 5.94 10.10
C LEU A 346 -27.20 5.79 10.98
N LEU A 347 -26.01 6.14 10.49
CA LEU A 347 -24.77 6.13 11.29
C LEU A 347 -24.85 7.09 12.48
N ASN A 348 -25.56 8.20 12.37
CA ASN A 348 -25.75 9.17 13.44
C ASN A 348 -26.53 8.59 14.64
N GLN A 349 -27.25 7.47 14.45
CA GLN A 349 -27.98 6.79 15.51
C GLN A 349 -27.11 5.76 16.26
N CYS A 350 -25.95 5.42 15.73
CA CYS A 350 -25.04 4.44 16.31
C CYS A 350 -24.13 5.12 17.34
N CYS A 351 -24.22 4.67 18.59
CA CYS A 351 -23.35 5.16 19.67
C CYS A 351 -22.07 4.33 19.85
N ALA A 352 -21.97 3.17 19.19
CA ALA A 352 -20.81 2.30 19.25
C ALA A 352 -19.76 2.70 18.20
N PRO A 353 -18.48 2.34 18.40
CA PRO A 353 -17.47 2.48 17.35
C PRO A 353 -17.81 1.64 16.12
N VAL A 354 -17.77 2.26 14.92
CA VAL A 354 -18.09 1.60 13.66
C VAL A 354 -16.86 1.61 12.76
N ILE A 355 -16.58 0.46 12.14
CA ILE A 355 -15.59 0.31 11.08
C ILE A 355 -16.35 -0.04 9.79
N LEU A 356 -16.11 0.72 8.74
CA LEU A 356 -16.61 0.46 7.39
C LEU A 356 -15.47 -0.07 6.52
N THR A 357 -15.76 -1.11 5.71
CA THR A 357 -14.75 -1.75 4.84
C THR A 357 -15.11 -1.65 3.35
N PRO A 358 -15.42 -0.45 2.82
CA PRO A 358 -15.90 -0.29 1.47
C PRO A 358 -14.80 -0.52 0.43
N HIS A 359 -15.05 -1.35 -0.58
CA HIS A 359 -14.30 -1.25 -1.83
C HIS A 359 -14.72 0.01 -2.62
N MET A 360 -14.00 0.37 -3.70
CA MET A 360 -14.18 1.64 -4.41
C MET A 360 -15.62 1.93 -4.84
N LYS A 361 -16.36 0.91 -5.34
CA LYS A 361 -17.77 1.09 -5.75
C LYS A 361 -18.71 1.32 -4.56
N GLU A 362 -18.45 0.66 -3.43
CA GLU A 362 -19.22 0.87 -2.20
C GLU A 362 -18.94 2.25 -1.62
N MET A 363 -17.67 2.68 -1.62
CA MET A 363 -17.30 4.02 -1.19
C MET A 363 -17.96 5.09 -2.06
N SER A 364 -17.99 4.89 -3.38
CA SER A 364 -18.68 5.77 -4.32
C SER A 364 -20.20 5.87 -4.02
N ARG A 365 -20.85 4.75 -3.67
CA ARG A 365 -22.26 4.76 -3.27
C ARG A 365 -22.51 5.47 -1.94
N LEU A 366 -21.61 5.27 -0.96
CA LEU A 366 -21.71 5.90 0.37
C LEU A 366 -21.51 7.41 0.30
N THR A 367 -20.56 7.89 -0.51
CA THR A 367 -20.21 9.31 -0.58
C THR A 367 -20.97 10.07 -1.69
N GLY A 368 -21.48 9.37 -2.70
CA GLY A 368 -22.00 9.98 -3.92
C GLY A 368 -20.92 10.51 -4.86
N TRP A 369 -19.64 10.30 -4.56
CA TRP A 369 -18.52 10.74 -5.39
C TRP A 369 -18.17 9.71 -6.47
N SER A 370 -17.61 10.19 -7.60
CA SER A 370 -17.09 9.29 -8.63
C SER A 370 -15.84 8.55 -8.11
N ILE A 371 -15.57 7.37 -8.67
CA ILE A 371 -14.37 6.61 -8.33
C ILE A 371 -13.09 7.45 -8.58
N ASP A 372 -13.06 8.20 -9.69
CA ASP A 372 -11.93 9.08 -10.02
C ASP A 372 -11.73 10.23 -9.02
N THR A 373 -12.78 10.63 -8.31
CA THR A 373 -12.69 11.65 -7.26
C THR A 373 -12.21 11.06 -5.94
N ILE A 374 -12.49 9.78 -5.70
CA ILE A 374 -12.07 9.05 -4.48
C ILE A 374 -10.59 8.65 -4.59
N CYS A 375 -10.11 8.31 -5.78
CA CYS A 375 -8.71 8.02 -6.10
C CYS A 375 -7.90 9.31 -6.29
#